data_d523249e69d2dfdae566b8855e81d0c3
#
_entry.id   d523249e69d2dfdae566b8855e81d0c3
#
_cell.length_a   1.000
_cell.length_b   1.000
_cell.length_c   1.000
_cell.angle_alpha   90.00
_cell.angle_beta   90.00
_cell.angle_gamma   90.00
#
_symmetry.space_group_name_H-M   'P 1'
#
loop_
_entity.id
_entity.type
_entity.pdbx_description
1 polymer ?
#
loop_
_entity_poly.entity_id
_entity_poly.type
_entity_poly.pdbx_seq_one_letter_code
_entity_poly.pdbx_strand_id
1 'polypeptide(L)'
;MNLEELKKKMDEEHYIYDDTLATVLYVALQLGRPLLIEGAAGVGKTEVAKVMAAALDRELVRLQCYEGLDESKALYEWNYQKQLLSIQVNMNAQDREALTRSLFSDEYLLERPLLKSIRSEKPVVLLIDEIDKADEEFEAFLLELLSEMQVTIPEVGTIRANSVPFVVLTSNRARPLSEALRRRCAYLYIEYPDMGKELAILRAKLPHVDDRLCAQVALAVQKLRSNEVILKKPSIAETLDWAAALDALGIRELTPDALRKTAGFVLKNNEDMAALDAEEMGGCHCGGCEGHHHG
;
A
#
# COMPACT_ATOMS: atom_id res chain seq x y z
N MET A 1 -0.02 12.59 22.16
CA MET A 1 1.04 11.61 21.81
C MET A 1 2.25 12.37 21.36
N ASN A 2 3.43 12.06 21.89
CA ASN A 2 4.71 12.62 21.44
C ASN A 2 5.43 11.65 20.49
N LEU A 3 6.60 12.06 19.93
CA LEU A 3 7.33 11.24 18.95
C LEU A 3 7.81 9.90 19.54
N GLU A 4 8.30 9.90 20.79
CA GLU A 4 8.78 8.68 21.45
C GLU A 4 7.63 7.70 21.77
N GLU A 5 6.47 8.22 22.11
CA GLU A 5 5.26 7.39 22.29
C GLU A 5 4.81 6.76 20.96
N LEU A 6 4.91 7.51 19.85
CA LEU A 6 4.61 6.96 18.53
C LEU A 6 5.59 5.85 18.16
N LYS A 7 6.89 6.09 18.31
CA LYS A 7 7.95 5.09 18.06
C LYS A 7 7.68 3.81 18.85
N LYS A 8 7.44 3.94 20.17
CA LYS A 8 7.13 2.80 21.03
C LYS A 8 5.95 1.98 20.52
N LYS A 9 4.87 2.63 20.10
CA LYS A 9 3.70 1.95 19.55
C LYS A 9 3.98 1.27 18.20
N MET A 10 4.82 1.89 17.35
CA MET A 10 5.28 1.26 16.11
C MET A 10 6.16 0.03 16.38
N ASP A 11 6.98 0.05 17.44
CA ASP A 11 7.79 -1.09 17.89
C ASP A 11 6.89 -2.22 18.40
N GLU A 12 5.82 -1.90 19.15
CA GLU A 12 4.81 -2.86 19.62
C GLU A 12 4.12 -3.59 18.45
N GLU A 13 3.95 -2.91 17.30
CA GLU A 13 3.43 -3.48 16.06
C GLU A 13 4.51 -4.22 15.22
N HIS A 14 5.72 -4.36 15.75
CA HIS A 14 6.86 -4.99 15.07
C HIS A 14 7.16 -4.39 13.70
N TYR A 15 6.94 -3.07 13.56
CA TYR A 15 7.22 -2.36 12.33
C TYR A 15 8.65 -1.85 12.30
N ILE A 16 9.40 -2.20 11.25
CA ILE A 16 10.79 -1.79 11.08
C ILE A 16 10.83 -0.46 10.32
N TYR A 17 11.30 0.58 10.98
CA TYR A 17 11.34 1.96 10.45
C TYR A 17 12.70 2.61 10.74
N ASP A 18 12.95 3.74 10.10
CA ASP A 18 14.05 4.65 10.43
C ASP A 18 13.51 5.94 11.08
N ASP A 19 14.38 6.70 11.69
CA ASP A 19 14.02 7.94 12.40
C ASP A 19 13.36 8.98 11.48
N THR A 20 13.74 9.01 10.21
CA THR A 20 13.15 9.92 9.22
C THR A 20 11.66 9.60 9.01
N LEU A 21 11.35 8.32 8.80
CA LEU A 21 9.97 7.86 8.63
C LEU A 21 9.13 8.19 9.88
N ALA A 22 9.60 7.84 11.07
CA ALA A 22 8.88 8.12 12.32
C ALA A 22 8.64 9.63 12.51
N THR A 23 9.64 10.45 12.20
CA THR A 23 9.54 11.90 12.31
C THR A 23 8.52 12.48 11.32
N VAL A 24 8.55 12.06 10.04
CA VAL A 24 7.59 12.52 9.03
C VAL A 24 6.17 12.12 9.39
N LEU A 25 5.95 10.88 9.85
CA LEU A 25 4.64 10.40 10.32
C LEU A 25 4.12 11.26 11.48
N TYR A 26 4.96 11.50 12.47
CA TYR A 26 4.61 12.30 13.63
C TYR A 26 4.24 13.75 13.24
N VAL A 27 5.07 14.39 12.42
CA VAL A 27 4.84 15.78 12.00
C VAL A 27 3.60 15.90 11.12
N ALA A 28 3.40 14.97 10.18
CA ALA A 28 2.19 14.95 9.34
C ALA A 28 0.92 14.81 10.21
N LEU A 29 0.96 13.92 11.20
CA LEU A 29 -0.14 13.74 12.16
C LEU A 29 -0.41 15.00 12.99
N GLN A 30 0.64 15.66 13.52
CA GLN A 30 0.50 16.88 14.34
C GLN A 30 -0.04 18.06 13.55
N LEU A 31 0.37 18.19 12.29
CA LEU A 31 -0.08 19.28 11.41
C LEU A 31 -1.42 18.99 10.73
N GLY A 32 -1.99 17.79 10.91
CA GLY A 32 -3.22 17.36 10.20
C GLY A 32 -3.05 17.35 8.68
N ARG A 33 -1.80 17.18 8.19
CA ARG A 33 -1.54 17.12 6.75
C ARG A 33 -1.65 15.70 6.21
N PRO A 34 -2.25 15.50 5.04
CA PRO A 34 -2.18 14.24 4.32
C PRO A 34 -0.72 13.83 4.10
N LEU A 35 -0.43 12.55 4.16
CA LEU A 35 0.89 11.98 3.89
C LEU A 35 0.86 11.27 2.53
N LEU A 36 1.69 11.71 1.59
CA LEU A 36 1.93 11.02 0.32
C LEU A 36 3.16 10.14 0.44
N ILE A 37 2.98 8.84 0.26
CA ILE A 37 4.05 7.85 0.27
C ILE A 37 4.27 7.34 -1.15
N GLU A 38 5.41 7.61 -1.72
CA GLU A 38 5.83 7.08 -3.02
C GLU A 38 6.92 6.00 -2.86
N GLY A 39 7.03 5.11 -3.81
CA GLY A 39 8.05 4.05 -3.88
C GLY A 39 7.64 2.93 -4.81
N ALA A 40 8.52 1.98 -5.04
CA ALA A 40 8.23 0.82 -5.87
C ALA A 40 7.07 -0.02 -5.32
N ALA A 41 6.45 -0.85 -6.16
CA ALA A 41 5.43 -1.79 -5.70
C ALA A 41 6.01 -2.75 -4.67
N GLY A 42 5.24 -3.08 -3.61
CA GLY A 42 5.61 -4.08 -2.61
C GLY A 42 6.70 -3.66 -1.61
N VAL A 43 7.10 -2.37 -1.53
CA VAL A 43 8.06 -1.87 -0.52
C VAL A 43 7.43 -1.60 0.85
N GLY A 44 6.14 -1.85 1.02
CA GLY A 44 5.46 -1.71 2.31
C GLY A 44 4.74 -0.38 2.53
N LYS A 45 4.44 0.41 1.48
CA LYS A 45 3.72 1.69 1.59
C LYS A 45 2.37 1.59 2.32
N THR A 46 1.57 0.60 1.94
CA THR A 46 0.25 0.32 2.54
C THR A 46 0.37 -0.12 4.01
N GLU A 47 1.48 -0.77 4.39
CA GLU A 47 1.74 -1.21 5.76
C GLU A 47 1.88 -0.03 6.72
N VAL A 48 2.43 1.10 6.27
CA VAL A 48 2.52 2.34 7.07
C VAL A 48 1.14 2.76 7.59
N ALA A 49 0.12 2.75 6.73
CA ALA A 49 -1.24 3.14 7.13
C ALA A 49 -1.84 2.17 8.16
N LYS A 50 -1.59 0.86 8.03
CA LYS A 50 -2.04 -0.16 8.99
C LYS A 50 -1.39 0.03 10.34
N VAL A 51 -0.07 0.22 10.35
CA VAL A 51 0.70 0.46 11.58
C VAL A 51 0.24 1.74 12.26
N MET A 52 0.00 2.82 11.49
CA MET A 52 -0.53 4.06 12.04
C MET A 52 -1.94 3.88 12.61
N ALA A 53 -2.79 3.09 11.99
CA ALA A 53 -4.12 2.78 12.50
C ALA A 53 -4.04 2.05 13.85
N ALA A 54 -3.20 1.03 13.96
CA ALA A 54 -2.95 0.28 15.19
C ALA A 54 -2.30 1.18 16.27
N ALA A 55 -1.23 1.91 15.93
CA ALA A 55 -0.53 2.79 16.86
C ALA A 55 -1.41 3.92 17.41
N LEU A 56 -2.38 4.40 16.64
CA LEU A 56 -3.33 5.43 17.04
C LEU A 56 -4.61 4.89 17.68
N ASP A 57 -4.81 3.57 17.71
CA ASP A 57 -6.07 2.90 18.09
C ASP A 57 -7.25 3.48 17.30
N ARG A 58 -7.11 3.52 15.96
CA ARG A 58 -8.10 4.07 15.03
C ARG A 58 -8.50 3.03 13.99
N GLU A 59 -9.74 3.10 13.54
CA GLU A 59 -10.19 2.30 12.41
C GLU A 59 -9.42 2.68 11.14
N LEU A 60 -9.01 1.67 10.36
CA LEU A 60 -8.45 1.84 9.04
C LEU A 60 -9.57 1.80 7.99
N VAL A 61 -9.82 2.91 7.34
CA VAL A 61 -10.73 3.01 6.19
C VAL A 61 -9.89 3.03 4.92
N ARG A 62 -10.08 2.06 4.02
CA ARG A 62 -9.28 1.94 2.79
C ARG A 62 -10.11 2.22 1.55
N LEU A 63 -9.60 3.10 0.70
CA LEU A 63 -10.02 3.31 -0.67
C LEU A 63 -8.91 2.82 -1.61
N GLN A 64 -9.17 1.75 -2.36
CA GLN A 64 -8.27 1.27 -3.41
C GLN A 64 -8.59 2.02 -4.69
N CYS A 65 -7.62 2.78 -5.23
CA CYS A 65 -7.78 3.44 -6.51
C CYS A 65 -7.59 2.45 -7.67
N TYR A 66 -8.35 2.66 -8.74
CA TYR A 66 -8.27 1.89 -9.97
C TYR A 66 -8.69 2.79 -11.15
N GLU A 67 -8.37 2.39 -12.35
CA GLU A 67 -8.68 3.13 -13.56
C GLU A 67 -10.20 3.29 -13.74
N GLY A 68 -10.68 4.54 -13.89
CA GLY A 68 -12.10 4.87 -13.95
C GLY A 68 -12.82 4.93 -12.60
N LEU A 69 -12.05 5.08 -11.49
CA LEU A 69 -12.63 5.46 -10.20
C LEU A 69 -13.08 6.90 -10.26
N ASP A 70 -14.36 7.13 -9.99
CA ASP A 70 -14.98 8.44 -9.93
C ASP A 70 -15.47 8.80 -8.52
N GLU A 71 -15.91 10.04 -8.35
CA GLU A 71 -16.46 10.55 -7.10
C GLU A 71 -17.59 9.67 -6.57
N SER A 72 -18.52 9.26 -7.42
CA SER A 72 -19.70 8.48 -7.02
C SER A 72 -19.32 7.12 -6.43
N LYS A 73 -18.29 6.47 -6.96
CA LYS A 73 -17.83 5.18 -6.48
C LYS A 73 -16.97 5.27 -5.19
N ALA A 74 -16.34 6.42 -4.98
CA ALA A 74 -15.47 6.65 -3.83
C ALA A 74 -16.22 7.22 -2.62
N LEU A 75 -17.28 8.02 -2.89
CA LEU A 75 -17.96 8.80 -1.86
C LEU A 75 -19.22 8.10 -1.36
N TYR A 76 -20.20 7.80 -2.23
CA TYR A 76 -21.46 7.17 -1.85
C TYR A 76 -22.11 6.47 -3.03
N GLU A 77 -23.10 5.64 -2.72
CA GLU A 77 -23.99 5.02 -3.69
C GLU A 77 -25.42 5.01 -3.13
N TRP A 78 -26.41 5.24 -3.99
CA TRP A 78 -27.80 5.08 -3.59
C TRP A 78 -28.19 3.60 -3.56
N ASN A 79 -28.84 3.17 -2.48
CA ASN A 79 -29.42 1.82 -2.38
C ASN A 79 -30.71 1.74 -3.24
N TYR A 80 -30.53 1.65 -4.55
CA TYR A 80 -31.65 1.58 -5.49
C TYR A 80 -32.62 0.43 -5.21
N GLN A 81 -32.13 -0.70 -4.72
CA GLN A 81 -32.98 -1.84 -4.38
C GLN A 81 -33.93 -1.48 -3.21
N LYS A 82 -33.41 -0.85 -2.17
CA LYS A 82 -34.20 -0.40 -1.04
C LYS A 82 -35.19 0.71 -1.46
N GLN A 83 -34.76 1.62 -2.33
CA GLN A 83 -35.63 2.66 -2.88
C GLN A 83 -36.79 2.04 -3.68
N LEU A 84 -36.53 1.08 -4.57
CA LEU A 84 -37.56 0.40 -5.35
C LEU A 84 -38.55 -0.35 -4.45
N LEU A 85 -38.06 -1.06 -3.42
CA LEU A 85 -38.94 -1.72 -2.45
C LEU A 85 -39.82 -0.70 -1.71
N SER A 86 -39.25 0.42 -1.29
CA SER A 86 -40.01 1.49 -0.63
C SER A 86 -41.09 2.08 -1.53
N ILE A 87 -40.81 2.31 -2.82
CA ILE A 87 -41.79 2.76 -3.80
C ILE A 87 -42.93 1.75 -3.94
N GLN A 88 -42.62 0.45 -4.04
CA GLN A 88 -43.62 -0.60 -4.19
C GLN A 88 -44.55 -0.70 -2.97
N VAL A 89 -43.98 -0.63 -1.77
CA VAL A 89 -44.75 -0.68 -0.51
C VAL A 89 -45.67 0.57 -0.38
N ASN A 90 -45.18 1.74 -0.83
CA ASN A 90 -45.85 3.01 -0.67
C ASN A 90 -46.59 3.48 -1.95
N MET A 91 -46.92 2.58 -2.89
CA MET A 91 -47.61 2.93 -4.15
C MET A 91 -48.91 3.68 -3.95
N ASN A 92 -49.59 3.52 -2.81
CA ASN A 92 -50.81 4.19 -2.45
C ASN A 92 -50.62 5.45 -1.57
N ALA A 93 -49.39 5.93 -1.41
CA ALA A 93 -49.11 7.12 -0.63
C ALA A 93 -49.83 8.35 -1.24
N GLN A 94 -50.56 9.08 -0.40
CA GLN A 94 -51.27 10.28 -0.83
C GLN A 94 -50.36 11.45 -1.15
N ASP A 95 -49.15 11.47 -0.53
CA ASP A 95 -48.14 12.52 -0.75
C ASP A 95 -46.94 11.93 -1.50
N ARG A 96 -46.96 12.05 -2.80
CA ARG A 96 -45.86 11.59 -3.68
C ARG A 96 -44.59 12.43 -3.56
N GLU A 97 -44.71 13.72 -3.20
CA GLU A 97 -43.54 14.60 -3.03
C GLU A 97 -42.78 14.27 -1.75
N ALA A 98 -43.49 13.97 -0.66
CA ALA A 98 -42.89 13.51 0.56
C ALA A 98 -42.19 12.16 0.37
N LEU A 99 -42.80 11.24 -0.37
CA LEU A 99 -42.17 9.97 -0.73
C LEU A 99 -40.90 10.19 -1.56
N THR A 100 -40.93 11.01 -2.59
CA THR A 100 -39.75 11.29 -3.43
C THR A 100 -38.61 11.89 -2.61
N ARG A 101 -38.90 12.85 -1.72
CA ARG A 101 -37.88 13.43 -0.80
C ARG A 101 -37.29 12.39 0.15
N SER A 102 -38.13 11.46 0.65
CA SER A 102 -37.64 10.42 1.57
C SER A 102 -36.73 9.41 0.89
N LEU A 103 -36.85 9.14 -0.42
CA LEU A 103 -36.02 8.21 -1.17
C LEU A 103 -34.57 8.66 -1.29
N PHE A 104 -34.30 9.95 -1.19
CA PHE A 104 -32.95 10.54 -1.22
C PHE A 104 -32.50 11.00 0.17
N SER A 105 -32.99 10.34 1.22
CA SER A 105 -32.53 10.54 2.59
C SER A 105 -31.34 9.64 2.94
N ASP A 106 -30.68 9.93 4.05
CA ASP A 106 -29.56 9.15 4.62
C ASP A 106 -29.87 7.65 4.74
N GLU A 107 -31.14 7.29 4.89
CA GLU A 107 -31.58 5.89 5.03
C GLU A 107 -31.27 5.03 3.79
N TYR A 108 -31.17 5.66 2.61
CA TYR A 108 -30.90 5.01 1.32
C TYR A 108 -29.48 5.26 0.83
N LEU A 109 -28.67 6.00 1.59
CA LEU A 109 -27.30 6.32 1.24
C LEU A 109 -26.37 5.19 1.72
N LEU A 110 -25.65 4.57 0.78
CA LEU A 110 -24.58 3.61 1.08
C LEU A 110 -23.26 4.36 1.14
N GLU A 111 -22.69 4.45 2.33
CA GLU A 111 -21.42 5.12 2.52
C GLU A 111 -20.28 4.34 1.87
N ARG A 112 -19.51 4.99 1.02
CA ARG A 112 -18.24 4.52 0.51
C ARG A 112 -17.08 5.05 1.38
N PRO A 113 -15.84 4.59 1.19
CA PRO A 113 -14.75 4.89 2.12
C PRO A 113 -14.54 6.37 2.44
N LEU A 114 -14.69 7.27 1.46
CA LEU A 114 -14.49 8.70 1.69
C LEU A 114 -15.59 9.27 2.60
N LEU A 115 -16.86 9.00 2.31
CA LEU A 115 -17.97 9.47 3.15
C LEU A 115 -17.92 8.86 4.55
N LYS A 116 -17.62 7.55 4.65
CA LYS A 116 -17.43 6.88 5.93
C LYS A 116 -16.36 7.56 6.77
N SER A 117 -15.23 7.95 6.16
CA SER A 117 -14.14 8.61 6.89
C SER A 117 -14.53 10.00 7.41
N ILE A 118 -15.37 10.75 6.67
CA ILE A 118 -15.86 12.08 7.05
C ILE A 118 -16.95 11.98 8.12
N ARG A 119 -17.88 11.03 8.00
CA ARG A 119 -18.98 10.86 8.96
C ARG A 119 -18.56 10.20 10.28
N SER A 120 -17.38 9.60 10.32
CA SER A 120 -16.92 8.93 11.53
C SER A 120 -16.85 9.89 12.71
N GLU A 121 -17.47 9.52 13.83
CA GLU A 121 -17.43 10.33 15.07
C GLU A 121 -16.04 10.34 15.70
N LYS A 122 -15.30 9.23 15.53
CA LYS A 122 -13.91 9.10 15.99
C LYS A 122 -12.96 9.28 14.84
N PRO A 123 -11.78 9.90 15.05
CA PRO A 123 -10.78 10.01 14.01
C PRO A 123 -10.36 8.65 13.47
N VAL A 124 -10.39 8.47 12.17
CA VAL A 124 -9.95 7.26 11.48
C VAL A 124 -8.60 7.47 10.79
N VAL A 125 -7.96 6.41 10.32
CA VAL A 125 -6.89 6.48 9.33
C VAL A 125 -7.52 6.18 7.97
N LEU A 126 -7.50 7.16 7.06
CA LEU A 126 -7.97 7.00 5.69
C LEU A 126 -6.78 6.68 4.79
N LEU A 127 -6.76 5.48 4.24
CA LEU A 127 -5.79 5.06 3.24
C LEU A 127 -6.38 5.19 1.85
N ILE A 128 -5.81 6.05 1.02
CA ILE A 128 -6.08 6.17 -0.42
C ILE A 128 -4.94 5.48 -1.14
N ASP A 129 -5.18 4.22 -1.54
CA ASP A 129 -4.13 3.32 -2.02
C ASP A 129 -4.01 3.36 -3.54
N GLU A 130 -2.78 3.47 -4.05
CA GLU A 130 -2.44 3.54 -5.49
C GLU A 130 -3.14 4.70 -6.23
N ILE A 131 -3.08 5.93 -5.67
CA ILE A 131 -3.70 7.13 -6.25
C ILE A 131 -3.26 7.41 -7.70
N ASP A 132 -2.08 6.98 -8.08
CA ASP A 132 -1.54 7.08 -9.43
C ASP A 132 -2.30 6.22 -10.48
N LYS A 133 -3.26 5.41 -10.07
CA LYS A 133 -4.20 4.71 -10.97
C LYS A 133 -5.49 5.49 -11.25
N ALA A 134 -5.83 6.46 -10.42
CA ALA A 134 -6.96 7.35 -10.66
C ALA A 134 -6.59 8.44 -11.67
N ASP A 135 -7.58 9.10 -12.27
CA ASP A 135 -7.38 10.20 -13.20
C ASP A 135 -7.19 11.56 -12.50
N GLU A 136 -6.95 12.60 -13.28
CA GLU A 136 -6.77 13.96 -12.77
C GLU A 136 -8.07 14.58 -12.22
N GLU A 137 -9.23 14.17 -12.72
CA GLU A 137 -10.53 14.64 -12.24
C GLU A 137 -10.76 14.16 -10.81
N PHE A 138 -10.44 12.91 -10.53
CA PHE A 138 -10.50 12.37 -9.18
C PHE A 138 -9.48 13.02 -8.23
N GLU A 139 -8.26 13.35 -8.70
CA GLU A 139 -7.33 14.13 -7.89
C GLU A 139 -7.87 15.52 -7.55
N ALA A 140 -8.52 16.21 -8.50
CA ALA A 140 -9.12 17.53 -8.25
C ALA A 140 -10.23 17.43 -7.20
N PHE A 141 -11.09 16.42 -7.27
CA PHE A 141 -12.10 16.12 -6.27
C PHE A 141 -11.48 15.86 -4.88
N LEU A 142 -10.43 15.03 -4.81
CA LEU A 142 -9.71 14.79 -3.55
C LEU A 142 -9.11 16.06 -2.97
N LEU A 143 -8.60 16.98 -3.80
CA LEU A 143 -8.05 18.25 -3.34
C LEU A 143 -9.07 19.09 -2.61
N GLU A 144 -10.31 19.17 -3.11
CA GLU A 144 -11.40 19.87 -2.46
C GLU A 144 -11.75 19.21 -1.12
N LEU A 145 -11.97 17.90 -1.14
CA LEU A 145 -12.30 17.12 0.04
C LEU A 145 -11.24 17.23 1.12
N LEU A 146 -9.95 17.06 0.78
CA LEU A 146 -8.84 17.10 1.75
C LEU A 146 -8.54 18.52 2.28
N SER A 147 -8.92 19.56 1.53
CA SER A 147 -8.69 20.96 1.95
C SER A 147 -9.74 21.43 2.95
N GLU A 148 -10.99 21.08 2.71
CA GLU A 148 -12.14 21.61 3.48
C GLU A 148 -12.72 20.57 4.44
N MET A 149 -12.31 19.30 4.32
CA MET A 149 -12.85 18.16 5.07
C MET A 149 -14.38 18.12 5.02
N GLN A 150 -14.92 18.40 3.84
CA GLN A 150 -16.35 18.39 3.56
C GLN A 150 -16.63 17.86 2.16
N VAL A 151 -17.87 17.45 1.94
CA VAL A 151 -18.39 17.07 0.63
C VAL A 151 -19.81 17.55 0.48
N THR A 152 -20.24 17.84 -0.74
CA THR A 152 -21.62 18.21 -1.04
C THR A 152 -22.30 17.13 -1.87
N ILE A 153 -23.33 16.53 -1.31
CA ILE A 153 -24.20 15.57 -2.01
C ILE A 153 -25.45 16.33 -2.44
N PRO A 154 -25.81 16.40 -3.73
CA PRO A 154 -26.86 17.29 -4.24
C PRO A 154 -28.18 17.22 -3.47
N GLU A 155 -28.64 16.00 -3.12
CA GLU A 155 -29.94 15.78 -2.48
C GLU A 155 -29.88 15.86 -0.94
N VAL A 156 -28.68 15.70 -0.35
CA VAL A 156 -28.47 15.65 1.12
C VAL A 156 -27.93 16.99 1.63
N GLY A 157 -27.15 17.70 0.80
CA GLY A 157 -26.47 18.92 1.16
C GLY A 157 -24.99 18.71 1.54
N THR A 158 -24.40 19.71 2.17
CA THR A 158 -22.98 19.67 2.55
C THR A 158 -22.78 18.93 3.86
N ILE A 159 -21.98 17.90 3.81
CA ILE A 159 -21.55 17.07 4.96
C ILE A 159 -20.12 17.47 5.31
N ARG A 160 -19.92 17.93 6.54
CA ARG A 160 -18.60 18.26 7.10
C ARG A 160 -18.09 17.12 7.94
N ALA A 161 -16.76 16.98 8.02
CA ALA A 161 -16.15 15.96 8.84
C ALA A 161 -16.49 16.16 10.32
N ASN A 162 -17.02 15.11 10.97
CA ASN A 162 -17.23 15.07 12.42
C ASN A 162 -15.91 15.02 13.17
N SER A 163 -14.92 14.33 12.58
CA SER A 163 -13.55 14.26 13.08
C SER A 163 -12.58 14.23 11.90
N VAL A 164 -11.41 14.86 12.05
CA VAL A 164 -10.41 14.92 10.97
C VAL A 164 -9.66 13.58 10.89
N PRO A 165 -9.76 12.85 9.75
CA PRO A 165 -9.01 11.62 9.55
C PRO A 165 -7.51 11.90 9.39
N PHE A 166 -6.65 10.93 9.77
CA PHE A 166 -5.26 10.93 9.31
C PHE A 166 -5.21 10.28 7.94
N VAL A 167 -4.89 11.06 6.91
CA VAL A 167 -4.94 10.62 5.52
C VAL A 167 -3.57 10.18 5.04
N VAL A 168 -3.50 8.98 4.49
CA VAL A 168 -2.30 8.41 3.85
C VAL A 168 -2.65 8.10 2.39
N LEU A 169 -1.89 8.68 1.46
CA LEU A 169 -1.96 8.37 0.05
C LEU A 169 -0.74 7.54 -0.34
N THR A 170 -0.93 6.49 -1.14
CA THR A 170 0.20 5.73 -1.70
C THR A 170 0.25 5.84 -3.21
N SER A 171 1.46 5.82 -3.78
CA SER A 171 1.69 5.85 -5.22
C SER A 171 2.85 4.95 -5.62
N ASN A 172 2.69 4.19 -6.69
CA ASN A 172 3.75 3.41 -7.34
C ASN A 172 4.48 4.23 -8.43
N ARG A 173 4.09 5.50 -8.63
CA ARG A 173 4.62 6.39 -9.66
C ARG A 173 4.35 5.89 -11.10
N ALA A 174 3.24 5.19 -11.32
CA ALA A 174 2.81 4.77 -12.65
C ALA A 174 2.54 5.99 -13.56
N ARG A 175 2.03 7.10 -12.97
CA ARG A 175 1.96 8.43 -13.58
C ARG A 175 2.37 9.51 -12.59
N PRO A 176 2.77 10.70 -13.05
CA PRO A 176 2.99 11.83 -12.16
C PRO A 176 1.66 12.30 -11.54
N LEU A 177 1.69 12.63 -10.25
CA LEU A 177 0.57 13.26 -9.56
C LEU A 177 0.63 14.78 -9.74
N SER A 178 -0.52 15.44 -9.68
CA SER A 178 -0.63 16.88 -9.81
C SER A 178 0.20 17.61 -8.76
N GLU A 179 0.82 18.73 -9.14
CA GLU A 179 1.58 19.57 -8.20
C GLU A 179 0.69 20.10 -7.06
N ALA A 180 -0.59 20.33 -7.35
CA ALA A 180 -1.55 20.80 -6.39
C ALA A 180 -1.75 19.78 -5.25
N LEU A 181 -1.87 18.50 -5.56
CA LEU A 181 -1.97 17.42 -4.57
C LEU A 181 -0.66 17.28 -3.79
N ARG A 182 0.48 17.24 -4.49
CA ARG A 182 1.80 17.09 -3.86
C ARG A 182 2.10 18.20 -2.85
N ARG A 183 1.78 19.46 -3.16
CA ARG A 183 2.00 20.63 -2.25
C ARG A 183 1.16 20.59 -0.98
N ARG A 184 0.02 19.89 -0.98
CA ARG A 184 -0.84 19.75 0.20
C ARG A 184 -0.40 18.64 1.13
N CYS A 185 0.38 17.68 0.63
CA CYS A 185 0.84 16.52 1.39
C CYS A 185 2.20 16.75 2.04
N ALA A 186 2.42 16.12 3.20
CA ALA A 186 3.76 15.74 3.60
C ALA A 186 4.24 14.63 2.66
N TYR A 187 5.53 14.60 2.33
CA TYR A 187 6.07 13.65 1.36
C TYR A 187 7.04 12.68 2.00
N LEU A 188 6.90 11.41 1.65
CA LEU A 188 7.81 10.34 2.06
C LEU A 188 8.08 9.44 0.86
N TYR A 189 9.36 9.17 0.58
CA TYR A 189 9.77 8.16 -0.38
C TYR A 189 10.28 6.93 0.34
N ILE A 190 9.74 5.75 0.03
CA ILE A 190 10.20 4.47 0.57
C ILE A 190 10.98 3.73 -0.51
N GLU A 191 12.28 3.57 -0.25
CA GLU A 191 13.16 2.79 -1.09
C GLU A 191 13.05 1.29 -0.79
N TYR A 192 13.66 0.47 -1.64
CA TYR A 192 13.90 -0.92 -1.28
C TYR A 192 14.76 -0.96 0.00
N PRO A 193 14.44 -1.85 0.94
CA PRO A 193 15.24 -1.97 2.16
C PRO A 193 16.66 -2.40 1.82
N ASP A 194 17.64 -1.87 2.56
CA ASP A 194 18.98 -2.43 2.60
C ASP A 194 18.98 -3.82 3.25
N MET A 195 20.12 -4.51 3.19
CA MET A 195 20.22 -5.86 3.73
C MET A 195 19.89 -5.96 5.22
N GLY A 196 20.30 -4.95 6.01
CA GLY A 196 20.05 -4.94 7.45
C GLY A 196 18.58 -4.78 7.78
N LYS A 197 17.90 -3.84 7.12
CA LYS A 197 16.46 -3.59 7.25
C LYS A 197 15.65 -4.78 6.73
N GLU A 198 16.04 -5.39 5.60
CA GLU A 198 15.37 -6.56 5.05
C GLU A 198 15.44 -7.77 5.97
N LEU A 199 16.62 -8.04 6.53
CA LEU A 199 16.80 -9.11 7.52
C LEU A 199 15.97 -8.86 8.79
N ALA A 200 15.93 -7.62 9.27
CA ALA A 200 15.10 -7.24 10.41
C ALA A 200 13.61 -7.46 10.13
N ILE A 201 13.14 -7.13 8.92
CA ILE A 201 11.75 -7.38 8.50
C ILE A 201 11.47 -8.88 8.42
N LEU A 202 12.34 -9.68 7.82
CA LEU A 202 12.20 -11.13 7.76
C LEU A 202 12.06 -11.74 9.17
N ARG A 203 12.93 -11.37 10.09
CA ARG A 203 12.89 -11.83 11.50
C ARG A 203 11.60 -11.43 12.22
N ALA A 204 11.15 -10.19 12.02
CA ALA A 204 9.96 -9.68 12.66
C ALA A 204 8.67 -10.36 12.14
N LYS A 205 8.59 -10.59 10.82
CA LYS A 205 7.39 -11.13 10.17
C LYS A 205 7.37 -12.65 10.09
N LEU A 206 8.53 -13.33 10.13
CA LEU A 206 8.69 -14.78 10.02
C LEU A 206 9.54 -15.35 11.19
N PRO A 207 9.08 -15.18 12.44
CA PRO A 207 9.90 -15.57 13.63
C PRO A 207 10.12 -17.09 13.73
N HIS A 208 9.42 -17.91 12.95
CA HIS A 208 9.56 -19.36 12.90
C HIS A 208 10.60 -19.84 11.87
N VAL A 209 11.02 -18.97 10.93
CA VAL A 209 11.99 -19.30 9.90
C VAL A 209 13.41 -19.20 10.47
N ASP A 210 14.27 -20.16 10.11
CA ASP A 210 15.65 -20.18 10.56
C ASP A 210 16.41 -18.90 10.16
N ASP A 211 17.14 -18.33 11.12
CA ASP A 211 17.84 -17.06 10.98
C ASP A 211 18.91 -17.09 9.87
N ARG A 212 19.57 -18.25 9.70
CA ARG A 212 20.56 -18.46 8.64
C ARG A 212 19.91 -18.45 7.26
N LEU A 213 18.73 -19.07 7.14
CA LEU A 213 17.96 -19.05 5.90
C LEU A 213 17.49 -17.63 5.58
N CYS A 214 16.96 -16.88 6.55
CA CYS A 214 16.58 -15.48 6.38
C CYS A 214 17.75 -14.63 5.87
N ALA A 215 18.95 -14.82 6.43
CA ALA A 215 20.15 -14.10 5.99
C ALA A 215 20.55 -14.45 4.54
N GLN A 216 20.46 -15.74 4.16
CA GLN A 216 20.74 -16.19 2.78
C GLN A 216 19.74 -15.64 1.78
N VAL A 217 18.45 -15.61 2.13
CA VAL A 217 17.37 -15.04 1.30
C VAL A 217 17.59 -13.54 1.12
N ALA A 218 17.84 -12.79 2.21
CA ALA A 218 18.11 -11.36 2.14
C ALA A 218 19.31 -11.06 1.22
N LEU A 219 20.42 -11.81 1.37
CA LEU A 219 21.59 -11.65 0.52
C LEU A 219 21.30 -11.94 -0.96
N ALA A 220 20.55 -13.00 -1.25
CA ALA A 220 20.19 -13.36 -2.61
C ALA A 220 19.31 -12.27 -3.24
N VAL A 221 18.31 -11.76 -2.52
CA VAL A 221 17.45 -10.67 -3.00
C VAL A 221 18.23 -9.39 -3.26
N GLN A 222 19.19 -9.02 -2.39
CA GLN A 222 20.06 -7.87 -2.63
C GLN A 222 20.87 -8.02 -3.92
N LYS A 223 21.40 -9.23 -4.20
CA LYS A 223 22.09 -9.52 -5.46
C LYS A 223 21.15 -9.39 -6.67
N LEU A 224 19.93 -9.93 -6.58
CA LEU A 224 18.94 -9.80 -7.64
C LEU A 224 18.57 -8.33 -7.90
N ARG A 225 18.45 -7.51 -6.85
CA ARG A 225 18.16 -6.07 -7.00
C ARG A 225 19.32 -5.29 -7.61
N SER A 226 20.57 -5.65 -7.32
CA SER A 226 21.75 -5.00 -7.89
C SER A 226 22.08 -5.45 -9.30
N ASN A 227 21.51 -6.57 -9.76
CA ASN A 227 21.73 -7.08 -11.12
C ASN A 227 20.95 -6.26 -12.14
N GLU A 228 21.66 -5.53 -13.03
CA GLU A 228 21.06 -4.65 -14.04
C GLU A 228 20.21 -5.39 -15.09
N VAL A 229 20.45 -6.68 -15.30
CA VAL A 229 19.71 -7.50 -16.27
C VAL A 229 18.28 -7.83 -15.74
N ILE A 230 18.09 -7.90 -14.43
CA ILE A 230 16.79 -8.15 -13.83
C ILE A 230 15.92 -6.89 -13.98
N LEU A 231 14.88 -6.99 -14.80
CA LEU A 231 13.98 -5.87 -15.13
C LEU A 231 13.06 -5.52 -13.96
N LYS A 232 12.46 -6.55 -13.35
CA LYS A 232 11.57 -6.38 -12.21
C LYS A 232 12.25 -6.78 -10.91
N LYS A 233 12.72 -5.77 -10.18
CA LYS A 233 13.40 -6.00 -8.89
C LYS A 233 12.44 -6.61 -7.87
N PRO A 234 12.86 -7.67 -7.12
CA PRO A 234 12.06 -8.25 -6.08
C PRO A 234 11.67 -7.25 -4.99
N SER A 235 10.40 -7.25 -4.61
CA SER A 235 9.88 -6.46 -3.49
C SER A 235 10.07 -7.16 -2.15
N ILE A 236 9.86 -6.44 -1.04
CA ILE A 236 9.91 -7.05 0.30
C ILE A 236 8.79 -8.09 0.49
N ALA A 237 7.62 -7.89 -0.12
CA ALA A 237 6.54 -8.88 -0.07
C ALA A 237 6.95 -10.20 -0.73
N GLU A 238 7.58 -10.13 -1.91
CA GLU A 238 8.10 -11.31 -2.62
C GLU A 238 9.25 -11.97 -1.85
N THR A 239 10.07 -11.20 -1.14
CA THR A 239 11.12 -11.74 -0.25
C THR A 239 10.52 -12.55 0.91
N LEU A 240 9.48 -12.01 1.55
CA LEU A 240 8.77 -12.68 2.65
C LEU A 240 8.11 -13.99 2.16
N ASP A 241 7.40 -13.92 1.04
CA ASP A 241 6.76 -15.09 0.43
C ASP A 241 7.79 -16.17 0.07
N TRP A 242 8.95 -15.77 -0.44
CA TRP A 242 10.00 -16.72 -0.80
C TRP A 242 10.61 -17.41 0.42
N ALA A 243 10.94 -16.63 1.48
CA ALA A 243 11.44 -17.19 2.72
C ALA A 243 10.45 -18.17 3.36
N ALA A 244 9.16 -17.82 3.38
CA ALA A 244 8.10 -18.69 3.87
C ALA A 244 7.95 -19.97 3.01
N ALA A 245 8.05 -19.87 1.68
CA ALA A 245 8.00 -21.01 0.79
C ALA A 245 9.17 -21.98 0.98
N LEU A 246 10.39 -21.47 1.15
CA LEU A 246 11.57 -22.28 1.45
C LEU A 246 11.40 -23.03 2.78
N ASP A 247 10.93 -22.37 3.81
CA ASP A 247 10.66 -23.02 5.11
C ASP A 247 9.57 -24.08 5.01
N ALA A 248 8.48 -23.82 4.30
CA ALA A 248 7.39 -24.78 4.05
C ALA A 248 7.86 -26.03 3.29
N LEU A 249 8.89 -25.91 2.41
CA LEU A 249 9.54 -27.01 1.73
C LEU A 249 10.58 -27.74 2.59
N GLY A 250 10.81 -27.29 3.82
CA GLY A 250 11.81 -27.85 4.72
C GLY A 250 13.26 -27.52 4.31
N ILE A 251 13.45 -26.54 3.42
CA ILE A 251 14.77 -26.12 2.95
C ILE A 251 15.41 -25.25 4.03
N ARG A 252 16.57 -25.66 4.52
CA ARG A 252 17.33 -24.96 5.57
C ARG A 252 18.52 -24.17 5.05
N GLU A 253 18.89 -24.39 3.79
CA GLU A 253 20.00 -23.73 3.12
C GLU A 253 19.63 -23.42 1.68
N LEU A 254 19.89 -22.20 1.25
CA LEU A 254 19.60 -21.74 -0.10
C LEU A 254 20.72 -22.19 -1.05
N THR A 255 20.57 -23.40 -1.60
CA THR A 255 21.45 -23.92 -2.64
C THR A 255 21.04 -23.40 -4.03
N PRO A 256 21.93 -23.46 -5.04
CA PRO A 256 21.59 -23.09 -6.41
C PRO A 256 20.38 -23.89 -6.96
N ASP A 257 20.26 -25.16 -6.62
CA ASP A 257 19.10 -25.98 -7.03
C ASP A 257 17.79 -25.51 -6.33
N ALA A 258 17.85 -25.17 -5.03
CA ALA A 258 16.72 -24.60 -4.30
C ALA A 258 16.32 -23.25 -4.88
N LEU A 259 17.31 -22.39 -5.20
CA LEU A 259 17.06 -21.09 -5.83
C LEU A 259 16.30 -21.27 -7.16
N ARG A 260 16.78 -22.11 -8.08
CA ARG A 260 16.11 -22.36 -9.36
C ARG A 260 14.68 -22.89 -9.21
N LYS A 261 14.48 -23.85 -8.32
CA LYS A 261 13.16 -24.45 -8.08
C LYS A 261 12.15 -23.49 -7.48
N THR A 262 12.63 -22.46 -6.78
CA THR A 262 11.77 -21.51 -6.06
C THR A 262 11.87 -20.08 -6.60
N ALA A 263 12.64 -19.83 -7.66
CA ALA A 263 12.83 -18.51 -8.27
C ALA A 263 11.51 -17.81 -8.63
N GLY A 264 10.46 -18.53 -8.98
CA GLY A 264 9.13 -17.97 -9.28
C GLY A 264 8.46 -17.26 -8.12
N PHE A 265 8.96 -17.37 -6.89
CA PHE A 265 8.48 -16.57 -5.77
C PHE A 265 9.04 -15.13 -5.81
N VAL A 266 10.24 -14.93 -6.34
CA VAL A 266 10.92 -13.62 -6.38
C VAL A 266 10.99 -13.00 -7.79
N LEU A 267 11.06 -13.82 -8.84
CA LEU A 267 11.09 -13.37 -10.23
C LEU A 267 9.73 -13.66 -10.88
N LYS A 268 9.14 -12.63 -11.51
CA LYS A 268 7.75 -12.69 -11.99
C LYS A 268 7.60 -12.65 -13.51
N ASN A 269 8.70 -12.80 -14.25
CA ASN A 269 8.70 -12.93 -15.70
C ASN A 269 9.77 -13.92 -16.17
N ASN A 270 9.62 -14.43 -17.38
CA ASN A 270 10.51 -15.43 -17.94
C ASN A 270 11.89 -14.86 -18.31
N GLU A 271 11.97 -13.57 -18.67
CA GLU A 271 13.22 -12.91 -19.01
C GLU A 271 14.15 -12.84 -17.79
N ASP A 272 13.62 -12.43 -16.62
CA ASP A 272 14.38 -12.38 -15.38
C ASP A 272 14.80 -13.77 -14.88
N MET A 273 13.97 -14.80 -15.09
CA MET A 273 14.32 -16.20 -14.79
C MET A 273 15.45 -16.71 -15.69
N ALA A 274 15.40 -16.43 -17.00
CA ALA A 274 16.44 -16.81 -17.93
C ALA A 274 17.78 -16.08 -17.65
N ALA A 275 17.71 -14.82 -17.18
CA ALA A 275 18.90 -14.08 -16.76
C ALA A 275 19.61 -14.71 -15.55
N LEU A 276 18.85 -15.27 -14.59
CA LEU A 276 19.40 -15.99 -13.45
C LEU A 276 20.20 -17.23 -13.90
N ASP A 277 19.64 -18.02 -14.84
CA ASP A 277 20.31 -19.22 -15.38
C ASP A 277 21.59 -18.86 -16.16
N ALA A 278 21.62 -17.75 -16.90
CA ALA A 278 22.75 -17.31 -17.68
C ALA A 278 23.96 -16.88 -16.82
N GLU A 279 23.75 -16.26 -15.66
CA GLU A 279 24.83 -15.85 -14.74
C GLU A 279 25.58 -17.07 -14.15
N GLU A 280 24.86 -18.14 -13.80
CA GLU A 280 25.48 -19.36 -13.30
C GLU A 280 26.32 -20.08 -14.38
N MET A 281 25.91 -20.00 -15.65
CA MET A 281 26.65 -20.61 -16.75
C MET A 281 27.88 -19.77 -17.18
N GLY A 282 27.84 -18.44 -16.98
CA GLY A 282 28.97 -17.54 -17.27
C GLY A 282 30.10 -17.60 -16.23
N GLY A 283 29.86 -18.11 -15.04
CA GLY A 283 30.85 -18.23 -13.96
C GLY A 283 31.86 -19.37 -14.11
N CYS A 284 31.74 -20.22 -15.13
CA CYS A 284 32.59 -21.40 -15.34
C CYS A 284 33.66 -21.27 -16.41
N HIS A 285 34.02 -20.07 -16.88
CA HIS A 285 35.05 -19.91 -17.90
C HIS A 285 36.14 -18.93 -17.46
N CYS A 286 36.98 -19.32 -16.50
CA CYS A 286 38.35 -18.83 -16.36
C CYS A 286 39.19 -19.88 -15.60
N GLY A 287 39.62 -20.90 -16.28
CA GLY A 287 40.57 -21.87 -15.72
C GLY A 287 41.13 -22.77 -16.83
N GLY A 288 42.26 -22.34 -17.42
CA GLY A 288 43.16 -23.32 -18.05
C GLY A 288 43.24 -23.26 -19.57
N CYS A 289 44.17 -22.44 -20.06
CA CYS A 289 45.05 -22.80 -21.18
C CYS A 289 46.44 -22.21 -20.93
N GLU A 290 47.17 -22.76 -19.97
CA GLU A 290 48.60 -22.88 -20.12
C GLU A 290 48.88 -24.09 -20.99
N GLY A 291 49.42 -23.87 -22.14
CA GLY A 291 49.84 -24.88 -23.09
C GLY A 291 51.15 -24.48 -23.71
N HIS A 292 52.23 -24.93 -23.12
CA HIS A 292 53.56 -25.02 -23.68
C HIS A 292 53.57 -25.49 -25.16
N HIS A 293 54.45 -24.97 -26.00
CA HIS A 293 55.68 -25.63 -26.51
C HIS A 293 56.32 -24.80 -27.60
N HIS A 294 57.62 -24.51 -27.40
CA HIS A 294 58.81 -25.03 -28.13
C HIS A 294 58.75 -25.11 -29.66
N GLY A 295 59.69 -24.44 -30.28
CA GLY A 295 60.16 -24.59 -31.63
C GLY A 295 60.98 -23.36 -32.05
#